data_c2cc36a8784c481fb492f8f2c1891ec0
#
_entry.id   c2cc36a8784c481fb492f8f2c1891ec0
#
_cell.length_a   1.000
_cell.length_b   1.000
_cell.length_c   1.000
_cell.angle_alpha   90.00
_cell.angle_beta   90.00
_cell.angle_gamma   90.00
#
_symmetry.space_group_name_H-M   'P 1'
#
loop_
_entity.id
_entity.type
_entity.pdbx_description
1 polymer ?
#
loop_
_entity_poly.entity_id
_entity_poly.type
_entity_poly.pdbx_seq_one_letter_code
_entity_poly.pdbx_strand_id
1 'polypeptide(L)'
;MALRPVSEVAARSEPSLLRLLDTDKSGQLSRARDRLSSFCKKLRRSISDVDTPKKTELASEKKTAASHRKDGSKVTTVVATPGQGPDRPQEVSYADMKLIGNGSFGVVYQAKLCDTGELIAIKKVLQDKRFKNRELQIMRRLEHCNIVKLKYFFYSSGEKKDEVYLNLVLEYIPETVYKVARHYAKDEQTIPISFIKLYMYQLFRSLAYIHSLGICHRDIKPQNLLLDPKTGVLKLCDFGSAKHLVRGEPNVSYICSRYYRAPELIFGAIDYTTKIDVWSAGCVVAELLLGQPIFPGDSGVDQLVEIIKVLGTPTREQIREMNPNYTEFKFPQIKSHPWAKVFRACTPPDAISLVSRLLEYTPGARLSPLQACAHSFFDELREPNARLPNGRPLPPLFNFTDYELAIQPSLNDFLKPRAAPAPDAQPPAAPAAAAAPDHDAPGENAASGPSGGSPGAS
;
A
#
# COMPACT_ATOMS: atom_id res chain seq x y z
N MET A 1 24.16 31.63 -14.73
CA MET A 1 22.82 31.75 -14.09
C MET A 1 22.71 30.73 -12.98
N ALA A 2 22.71 31.19 -11.74
CA ALA A 2 22.77 30.33 -10.54
C ALA A 2 21.38 29.76 -10.23
N LEU A 3 21.29 28.43 -10.04
CA LEU A 3 20.10 27.73 -9.59
C LEU A 3 19.95 27.98 -8.06
N ARG A 4 18.83 28.56 -7.68
CA ARG A 4 18.44 28.75 -6.26
C ARG A 4 17.98 27.42 -5.65
N PRO A 5 18.21 27.19 -4.34
CA PRO A 5 17.83 25.95 -3.67
C PRO A 5 16.31 25.86 -3.44
N VAL A 6 15.80 24.63 -3.51
CA VAL A 6 14.37 24.21 -3.39
C VAL A 6 13.92 24.19 -1.92
N SER A 7 14.02 25.31 -1.21
CA SER A 7 13.57 25.41 0.20
C SER A 7 12.37 26.35 0.44
N GLU A 8 11.75 26.91 -0.61
CA GLU A 8 10.77 28.01 -0.42
C GLU A 8 9.35 27.72 -0.94
N VAL A 9 9.00 26.47 -1.26
CA VAL A 9 7.64 26.11 -1.76
C VAL A 9 6.79 25.35 -0.73
N ALA A 10 7.29 25.13 0.49
CA ALA A 10 6.59 24.37 1.56
C ALA A 10 5.73 25.23 2.50
N ALA A 11 5.51 26.51 2.24
CA ALA A 11 4.92 27.43 3.22
C ALA A 11 3.52 27.99 2.85
N ARG A 12 2.72 27.31 2.02
CA ARG A 12 1.31 27.71 1.79
C ARG A 12 0.42 26.52 1.47
N SER A 13 0.06 25.69 2.45
CA SER A 13 -1.24 25.00 2.53
C SER A 13 -1.33 24.33 3.90
N GLU A 14 -2.13 24.91 4.82
CA GLU A 14 -2.53 24.20 6.04
C GLU A 14 -3.30 22.94 5.64
N PRO A 15 -3.03 21.78 6.30
CA PRO A 15 -3.72 20.54 5.98
C PRO A 15 -5.20 20.66 6.25
N SER A 16 -6.04 20.16 5.32
CA SER A 16 -7.49 20.20 5.39
C SER A 16 -8.10 19.49 6.63
N LEU A 17 -7.37 18.57 7.27
CA LEU A 17 -7.74 17.97 8.56
C LEU A 17 -7.78 19.00 9.72
N LEU A 18 -6.91 20.01 9.71
CA LEU A 18 -6.96 21.11 10.69
C LEU A 18 -8.25 21.93 10.51
N ARG A 19 -8.73 22.13 9.30
CA ARG A 19 -10.01 22.85 9.04
C ARG A 19 -11.24 22.07 9.49
N LEU A 20 -11.22 20.74 9.38
CA LEU A 20 -12.33 19.88 9.84
C LEU A 20 -12.44 19.85 11.37
N LEU A 21 -11.34 20.05 12.10
CA LEU A 21 -11.29 20.08 13.55
C LEU A 21 -11.60 21.48 14.16
N ASP A 22 -11.56 22.55 13.37
CA ASP A 22 -11.85 23.92 13.81
C ASP A 22 -13.36 24.24 13.92
N THR A 23 -14.26 23.34 13.51
CA THR A 23 -15.70 23.57 13.54
C THR A 23 -16.38 23.21 14.88
N ASP A 24 -15.64 22.72 15.88
CA ASP A 24 -16.21 22.40 17.18
C ASP A 24 -16.30 23.66 18.09
N LYS A 25 -17.54 24.16 18.26
CA LYS A 25 -17.87 25.33 19.08
C LYS A 25 -17.65 25.16 20.60
N SER A 26 -17.16 23.98 21.07
CA SER A 26 -17.05 23.67 22.51
C SER A 26 -15.74 24.13 23.16
N GLY A 27 -14.75 24.58 22.40
CA GLY A 27 -13.43 25.00 22.93
C GLY A 27 -12.59 23.86 23.55
N GLN A 28 -13.06 22.63 23.55
CA GLN A 28 -12.35 21.48 24.13
C GLN A 28 -11.18 21.03 23.27
N LEU A 29 -11.28 21.13 21.96
CA LEU A 29 -10.22 20.78 21.00
C LEU A 29 -9.07 21.79 21.03
N SER A 30 -9.35 23.08 21.23
CA SER A 30 -8.31 24.11 21.39
C SER A 30 -7.45 23.82 22.63
N ARG A 31 -8.08 23.51 23.77
CA ARG A 31 -7.38 23.15 25.02
C ARG A 31 -6.59 21.83 24.88
N ALA A 32 -7.10 20.86 24.12
CA ALA A 32 -6.39 19.63 23.82
C ALA A 32 -5.16 19.87 22.93
N ARG A 33 -5.26 20.77 21.95
CA ARG A 33 -4.17 21.21 21.07
C ARG A 33 -3.04 21.87 21.88
N ASP A 34 -3.37 22.74 22.82
CA ASP A 34 -2.39 23.42 23.68
C ASP A 34 -1.69 22.44 24.63
N ARG A 35 -2.42 21.47 25.19
CA ARG A 35 -1.86 20.40 26.02
C ARG A 35 -0.92 19.50 25.24
N LEU A 36 -1.28 19.12 24.01
CA LEU A 36 -0.42 18.35 23.11
C LEU A 36 0.82 19.13 22.69
N SER A 37 0.71 20.42 22.36
CA SER A 37 1.84 21.27 22.03
C SER A 37 2.84 21.41 23.18
N SER A 38 2.34 21.58 24.42
CA SER A 38 3.17 21.61 25.62
C SER A 38 3.86 20.28 25.90
N PHE A 39 3.14 19.16 25.67
CA PHE A 39 3.67 17.80 25.80
C PHE A 39 4.77 17.52 24.74
N CYS A 40 4.56 17.91 23.48
CA CYS A 40 5.57 17.80 22.43
C CYS A 40 6.88 18.52 22.76
N LYS A 41 6.79 19.72 23.36
CA LYS A 41 7.99 20.47 23.80
C LYS A 41 8.77 19.75 24.90
N LYS A 42 8.09 19.03 25.79
CA LYS A 42 8.74 18.19 26.82
C LYS A 42 9.40 16.93 26.24
N LEU A 43 8.72 16.23 25.33
CA LEU A 43 9.24 15.02 24.67
C LEU A 43 10.48 15.32 23.80
N ARG A 44 10.49 16.45 23.07
CA ARG A 44 11.65 16.86 22.26
C ARG A 44 12.93 17.02 23.09
N ARG A 45 12.83 17.41 24.37
CA ARG A 45 13.98 17.53 25.27
C ARG A 45 14.52 16.21 25.80
N SER A 46 13.69 15.12 25.74
CA SER A 46 14.09 13.80 26.25
C SER A 46 14.69 12.87 25.19
N ILE A 47 14.57 13.21 23.88
CA ILE A 47 14.98 12.34 22.76
C ILE A 47 16.29 12.80 22.08
N SER A 48 16.91 13.92 22.55
CA SER A 48 18.08 14.55 21.89
C SER A 48 19.41 13.81 22.06
N ASP A 49 19.48 12.74 22.84
CA ASP A 49 20.76 12.10 23.19
C ASP A 49 20.90 10.67 22.66
N VAL A 50 20.92 10.49 21.32
CA VAL A 50 21.40 9.25 20.72
C VAL A 50 22.32 9.55 19.53
N ASP A 51 23.60 9.26 19.74
CA ASP A 51 24.72 9.45 18.81
C ASP A 51 24.66 8.60 17.55
N THR A 52 25.09 9.18 16.43
CA THR A 52 25.28 8.51 15.12
C THR A 52 26.73 8.04 14.95
N PRO A 53 26.99 6.80 14.50
CA PRO A 53 28.35 6.34 14.23
C PRO A 53 28.85 6.70 12.81
N LYS A 54 30.15 7.01 12.75
CA LYS A 54 30.95 7.44 11.58
C LYS A 54 31.29 6.29 10.62
N LYS A 55 31.41 6.62 9.32
CA LYS A 55 31.83 5.77 8.19
C LYS A 55 33.33 5.48 8.20
N THR A 56 33.73 4.29 7.77
CA THR A 56 35.10 3.99 7.27
C THR A 56 35.07 3.08 6.04
N GLU A 57 36.00 3.30 5.11
CA GLU A 57 36.07 2.82 3.73
C GLU A 57 37.01 1.60 3.55
N LEU A 58 36.88 0.92 2.41
CA LEU A 58 37.90 0.35 1.46
C LEU A 58 37.56 -1.07 0.94
N ALA A 59 37.86 -1.48 -0.15
CA ALA A 59 38.16 -1.38 -1.58
C ALA A 59 38.58 -2.72 -2.29
N SER A 60 38.34 -2.95 -3.55
CA SER A 60 39.12 -3.11 -4.80
C SER A 60 38.48 -3.92 -5.97
N GLU A 61 38.96 -3.68 -7.16
CA GLU A 61 38.37 -3.70 -8.50
C GLU A 61 38.40 -4.99 -9.32
N LYS A 62 37.45 -5.08 -10.32
CA LYS A 62 37.68 -5.66 -11.67
C LYS A 62 36.87 -4.94 -12.75
N LYS A 63 37.47 -4.75 -13.95
CA LYS A 63 37.00 -3.87 -15.03
C LYS A 63 35.87 -4.43 -15.87
N THR A 64 34.93 -3.54 -16.27
CA THR A 64 33.84 -3.78 -17.22
C THR A 64 34.27 -3.36 -18.64
N ALA A 65 33.96 -4.16 -19.65
CA ALA A 65 34.20 -3.83 -21.06
C ALA A 65 32.98 -3.15 -21.68
N ALA A 66 33.16 -2.02 -22.37
CA ALA A 66 32.10 -1.33 -23.12
C ALA A 66 32.40 -1.39 -24.62
N SER A 67 31.42 -1.79 -25.44
CA SER A 67 31.46 -1.75 -26.90
C SER A 67 30.36 -0.85 -27.45
N HIS A 68 30.52 -0.34 -28.71
CA HIS A 68 29.52 0.50 -29.36
C HIS A 68 28.86 -0.27 -30.52
N ARG A 69 27.54 -0.13 -30.67
CA ARG A 69 26.82 -0.59 -31.88
C ARG A 69 27.04 0.37 -33.03
N LYS A 70 26.76 -0.12 -34.28
CA LYS A 70 26.89 0.68 -35.53
C LYS A 70 25.96 1.95 -35.56
N ASP A 71 24.97 2.00 -34.68
CA ASP A 71 23.99 3.11 -34.51
C ASP A 71 24.45 4.17 -33.48
N GLY A 72 25.65 4.02 -32.90
CA GLY A 72 26.19 4.97 -31.90
C GLY A 72 25.69 4.76 -30.48
N SER A 73 24.78 3.81 -30.22
CA SER A 73 24.31 3.50 -28.86
C SER A 73 25.40 2.75 -28.06
N LYS A 74 25.65 3.18 -26.83
CA LYS A 74 26.63 2.55 -25.91
C LYS A 74 26.05 1.26 -25.37
N VAL A 75 26.56 0.12 -25.82
CA VAL A 75 26.21 -1.20 -25.28
C VAL A 75 27.17 -1.54 -24.15
N THR A 76 26.63 -2.05 -23.04
CA THR A 76 27.38 -2.56 -21.92
C THR A 76 27.14 -4.05 -21.78
N THR A 77 28.20 -4.87 -21.80
CA THR A 77 28.14 -6.31 -21.56
C THR A 77 28.76 -6.61 -20.21
N VAL A 78 28.06 -7.41 -19.41
CA VAL A 78 28.49 -7.82 -18.07
C VAL A 78 28.28 -9.32 -17.88
N VAL A 79 29.07 -9.92 -17.00
CA VAL A 79 28.80 -11.29 -16.52
C VAL A 79 27.87 -11.15 -15.31
N ALA A 80 26.63 -11.60 -15.45
CA ALA A 80 25.58 -11.48 -14.44
C ALA A 80 25.06 -12.86 -14.03
N THR A 81 24.72 -12.98 -12.75
CA THR A 81 24.10 -14.19 -12.19
C THR A 81 22.56 -14.03 -12.26
N PRO A 82 21.81 -15.07 -12.66
CA PRO A 82 20.35 -15.07 -12.58
C PRO A 82 19.84 -14.77 -11.17
N GLY A 83 18.77 -14.02 -11.07
CA GLY A 83 18.16 -13.63 -9.79
C GLY A 83 17.64 -14.83 -9.00
N GLN A 84 17.15 -15.86 -9.72
CA GLN A 84 16.60 -17.09 -9.15
C GLN A 84 17.28 -18.31 -9.77
N GLY A 85 17.18 -19.45 -9.09
CA GLY A 85 17.81 -20.68 -9.53
C GLY A 85 19.30 -20.78 -9.21
N PRO A 86 20.03 -21.69 -9.88
CA PRO A 86 21.43 -21.94 -9.61
C PRO A 86 22.33 -20.77 -10.05
N ASP A 87 23.42 -20.59 -9.32
CA ASP A 87 24.45 -19.57 -9.62
C ASP A 87 25.25 -19.96 -10.87
N ARG A 88 24.66 -19.74 -12.05
CA ARG A 88 25.31 -19.93 -13.36
C ARG A 88 25.47 -18.56 -14.03
N PRO A 89 26.60 -17.88 -13.84
CA PRO A 89 26.84 -16.59 -14.47
C PRO A 89 26.77 -16.71 -16.00
N GLN A 90 26.18 -15.70 -16.63
CA GLN A 90 26.06 -15.59 -18.08
C GLN A 90 26.31 -14.17 -18.56
N GLU A 91 26.66 -13.99 -19.81
CA GLU A 91 26.80 -12.68 -20.41
C GLU A 91 25.42 -12.05 -20.63
N VAL A 92 25.28 -10.81 -20.16
CA VAL A 92 24.06 -10.00 -20.33
C VAL A 92 24.48 -8.66 -20.92
N SER A 93 23.92 -8.32 -22.07
CA SER A 93 24.15 -7.05 -22.76
C SER A 93 22.95 -6.14 -22.68
N TYR A 94 23.17 -4.88 -22.30
CA TYR A 94 22.12 -3.86 -22.24
C TYR A 94 22.60 -2.51 -22.80
N ALA A 95 21.66 -1.70 -23.26
CA ALA A 95 21.91 -0.40 -23.86
C ALA A 95 20.91 0.64 -23.33
N ASP A 96 21.01 1.86 -23.82
CA ASP A 96 20.05 2.96 -23.59
C ASP A 96 19.86 3.31 -22.12
N MET A 97 20.96 3.34 -21.35
CA MET A 97 20.93 3.66 -19.93
C MET A 97 20.45 5.09 -19.67
N LYS A 98 19.35 5.22 -18.93
CA LYS A 98 18.76 6.50 -18.50
C LYS A 98 18.59 6.51 -16.99
N LEU A 99 19.06 7.56 -16.33
CA LEU A 99 18.83 7.77 -14.89
C LEU A 99 17.33 8.01 -14.64
N ILE A 100 16.71 7.20 -13.77
CA ILE A 100 15.30 7.31 -13.39
C ILE A 100 15.07 7.52 -11.90
N GLY A 101 16.09 7.29 -11.06
CA GLY A 101 16.02 7.52 -9.61
C GLY A 101 17.40 7.69 -9.00
N ASN A 102 17.48 8.58 -7.99
CA ASN A 102 18.67 8.76 -7.17
C ASN A 102 18.21 9.05 -5.74
N GLY A 103 18.70 8.28 -4.78
CA GLY A 103 18.33 8.39 -3.37
C GLY A 103 19.41 7.84 -2.44
N SER A 104 19.10 7.83 -1.15
CA SER A 104 19.99 7.28 -0.11
C SER A 104 20.31 5.79 -0.29
N PHE A 105 19.48 5.08 -1.05
CA PHE A 105 19.61 3.64 -1.32
C PHE A 105 20.46 3.33 -2.55
N GLY A 106 20.96 4.34 -3.26
CA GLY A 106 21.72 4.17 -4.49
C GLY A 106 21.06 4.84 -5.70
N VAL A 107 21.49 4.41 -6.87
CA VAL A 107 21.07 5.02 -8.15
C VAL A 107 20.32 3.98 -8.96
N VAL A 108 19.23 4.38 -9.60
CA VAL A 108 18.40 3.50 -10.45
C VAL A 108 18.44 4.01 -11.88
N TYR A 109 18.76 3.11 -12.79
CA TYR A 109 18.77 3.37 -14.24
C TYR A 109 17.70 2.52 -14.92
N GLN A 110 17.03 3.08 -15.92
CA GLN A 110 16.33 2.30 -16.93
C GLN A 110 17.34 1.90 -17.99
N ALA A 111 17.22 0.69 -18.52
CA ALA A 111 18.02 0.23 -19.66
C ALA A 111 17.18 -0.74 -20.51
N LYS A 112 17.74 -1.21 -21.64
CA LYS A 112 17.10 -2.16 -22.53
C LYS A 112 18.02 -3.34 -22.76
N LEU A 113 17.53 -4.56 -22.52
CA LEU A 113 18.27 -5.79 -22.86
C LEU A 113 18.44 -5.87 -24.37
N CYS A 114 19.66 -6.23 -24.82
CA CYS A 114 19.97 -6.23 -26.24
C CYS A 114 19.44 -7.44 -26.99
N ASP A 115 19.28 -8.56 -26.32
CA ASP A 115 18.77 -9.83 -26.83
C ASP A 115 17.26 -9.85 -27.02
N THR A 116 16.53 -9.42 -25.99
CA THR A 116 15.05 -9.47 -25.97
C THR A 116 14.38 -8.14 -26.30
N GLY A 117 15.13 -7.02 -26.19
CA GLY A 117 14.56 -5.68 -26.31
C GLY A 117 13.74 -5.25 -25.08
N GLU A 118 13.71 -6.06 -24.02
CA GLU A 118 12.93 -5.80 -22.82
C GLU A 118 13.51 -4.63 -22.02
N LEU A 119 12.63 -3.77 -21.48
CA LEU A 119 13.03 -2.72 -20.55
C LEU A 119 13.30 -3.32 -19.17
N ILE A 120 14.41 -2.89 -18.57
CA ILE A 120 14.85 -3.28 -17.23
C ILE A 120 15.14 -2.05 -16.38
N ALA A 121 15.12 -2.23 -15.07
CA ALA A 121 15.64 -1.27 -14.10
C ALA A 121 16.89 -1.83 -13.45
N ILE A 122 17.98 -1.03 -13.41
CA ILE A 122 19.24 -1.42 -12.76
C ILE A 122 19.42 -0.56 -11.52
N LYS A 123 19.25 -1.16 -10.33
CA LYS A 123 19.51 -0.51 -9.04
C LYS A 123 20.95 -0.76 -8.64
N LYS A 124 21.77 0.30 -8.62
CA LYS A 124 23.18 0.27 -8.25
C LYS A 124 23.33 0.71 -6.80
N VAL A 125 23.82 -0.18 -5.93
CA VAL A 125 23.95 0.02 -4.48
C VAL A 125 25.40 -0.17 -4.06
N LEU A 126 25.93 0.73 -3.23
CA LEU A 126 27.27 0.57 -2.66
C LEU A 126 27.30 -0.67 -1.75
N GLN A 127 28.21 -1.60 -2.04
CA GLN A 127 28.35 -2.86 -1.31
C GLN A 127 29.46 -2.77 -0.25
N ASP A 128 29.09 -3.00 1.01
CA ASP A 128 30.09 -3.26 2.04
C ASP A 128 30.60 -4.69 1.89
N LYS A 129 31.89 -4.82 1.60
CA LYS A 129 32.53 -6.12 1.34
C LYS A 129 32.53 -7.06 2.54
N ARG A 130 32.36 -6.53 3.74
CA ARG A 130 32.36 -7.33 5.00
C ARG A 130 31.08 -8.11 5.19
N PHE A 131 29.99 -7.72 4.51
CA PHE A 131 28.67 -8.31 4.71
C PHE A 131 28.03 -8.72 3.39
N LYS A 132 27.31 -9.84 3.42
CA LYS A 132 26.42 -10.22 2.33
C LYS A 132 25.26 -9.22 2.26
N ASN A 133 24.89 -8.78 1.05
CA ASN A 133 23.80 -7.84 0.85
C ASN A 133 22.45 -8.50 1.21
N ARG A 134 21.76 -7.94 2.19
CA ARG A 134 20.47 -8.49 2.68
C ARG A 134 19.37 -8.36 1.64
N GLU A 135 19.30 -7.25 0.91
CA GLU A 135 18.30 -7.04 -0.13
C GLU A 135 18.41 -8.12 -1.21
N LEU A 136 19.63 -8.40 -1.68
CA LEU A 136 19.88 -9.47 -2.65
C LEU A 136 19.47 -10.84 -2.10
N GLN A 137 19.83 -11.17 -0.85
CA GLN A 137 19.47 -12.46 -0.25
C GLN A 137 17.95 -12.65 -0.14
N ILE A 138 17.21 -11.60 0.20
CA ILE A 138 15.75 -11.64 0.28
C ILE A 138 15.16 -11.76 -1.13
N MET A 139 15.55 -10.88 -2.07
CA MET A 139 14.96 -10.85 -3.42
C MET A 139 15.16 -12.15 -4.19
N ARG A 140 16.27 -12.85 -3.97
CA ARG A 140 16.53 -14.17 -4.59
C ARG A 140 15.56 -15.26 -4.13
N ARG A 141 14.86 -15.06 -3.01
CA ARG A 141 13.88 -16.01 -2.45
C ARG A 141 12.44 -15.67 -2.84
N LEU A 142 12.20 -14.48 -3.40
CA LEU A 142 10.86 -13.98 -3.69
C LEU A 142 10.48 -14.26 -5.15
N GLU A 143 9.36 -14.95 -5.32
CA GLU A 143 8.71 -15.16 -6.62
C GLU A 143 7.20 -14.97 -6.47
N HIS A 144 6.71 -13.81 -6.89
CA HIS A 144 5.30 -13.46 -6.74
C HIS A 144 4.89 -12.42 -7.78
N CYS A 145 3.66 -12.53 -8.31
CA CYS A 145 3.16 -11.66 -9.38
C CYS A 145 3.05 -10.17 -8.98
N ASN A 146 2.92 -9.86 -7.68
CA ASN A 146 2.84 -8.49 -7.18
C ASN A 146 4.12 -8.03 -6.46
N ILE A 147 5.24 -8.66 -6.74
CA ILE A 147 6.58 -8.25 -6.26
C ILE A 147 7.47 -8.08 -7.47
N VAL A 148 8.29 -7.02 -7.48
CA VAL A 148 9.24 -6.76 -8.57
C VAL A 148 10.22 -7.92 -8.71
N LYS A 149 10.35 -8.46 -9.93
CA LYS A 149 11.20 -9.63 -10.21
C LYS A 149 12.67 -9.22 -10.31
N LEU A 150 13.53 -9.91 -9.57
CA LEU A 150 14.98 -9.87 -9.78
C LEU A 150 15.34 -10.79 -10.96
N LYS A 151 15.80 -10.20 -12.07
CA LYS A 151 16.20 -10.93 -13.27
C LYS A 151 17.63 -11.43 -13.18
N TYR A 152 18.54 -10.50 -12.85
CA TYR A 152 19.98 -10.77 -12.69
C TYR A 152 20.57 -9.89 -11.61
N PHE A 153 21.78 -10.23 -11.18
CA PHE A 153 22.62 -9.34 -10.39
C PHE A 153 24.09 -9.50 -10.79
N PHE A 154 24.87 -8.43 -10.64
CA PHE A 154 26.30 -8.44 -10.88
C PHE A 154 27.00 -7.39 -10.02
N TYR A 155 28.31 -7.54 -9.87
CA TYR A 155 29.13 -6.58 -9.16
C TYR A 155 29.93 -5.74 -10.14
N SER A 156 30.10 -4.46 -9.86
CA SER A 156 30.90 -3.52 -10.63
C SER A 156 31.79 -2.68 -9.72
N SER A 157 32.92 -2.22 -10.26
CA SER A 157 33.82 -1.31 -9.56
C SER A 157 33.29 0.11 -9.53
N GLY A 158 33.67 0.87 -8.50
CA GLY A 158 33.43 2.30 -8.42
C GLY A 158 34.56 3.12 -9.05
N GLU A 159 34.42 4.44 -8.94
CA GLU A 159 35.45 5.39 -9.38
C GLU A 159 36.66 5.39 -8.45
N LYS A 160 36.45 5.20 -7.16
CA LYS A 160 37.50 5.10 -6.17
C LYS A 160 38.05 3.67 -6.14
N LYS A 161 39.38 3.59 -5.95
CA LYS A 161 40.06 2.33 -5.69
C LYS A 161 39.35 1.69 -4.49
N ASP A 162 38.83 0.46 -4.73
CA ASP A 162 38.19 -0.31 -3.69
C ASP A 162 36.69 -0.14 -3.47
N GLU A 163 35.98 0.70 -4.18
CA GLU A 163 34.52 0.71 -4.20
C GLU A 163 33.96 -0.45 -5.03
N VAL A 164 33.02 -1.21 -4.46
CA VAL A 164 32.26 -2.23 -5.16
C VAL A 164 30.79 -1.89 -5.08
N TYR A 165 30.12 -1.97 -6.19
CA TYR A 165 28.68 -1.79 -6.28
C TYR A 165 28.03 -3.12 -6.64
N LEU A 166 26.96 -3.43 -5.93
CA LEU A 166 25.98 -4.44 -6.32
C LEU A 166 24.99 -3.78 -7.29
N ASN A 167 24.78 -4.42 -8.44
CA ASN A 167 23.80 -4.01 -9.43
C ASN A 167 22.68 -5.06 -9.45
N LEU A 168 21.48 -4.67 -9.07
CA LEU A 168 20.28 -5.50 -9.14
C LEU A 168 19.56 -5.17 -10.45
N VAL A 169 19.46 -6.13 -11.35
CA VAL A 169 18.72 -6.01 -12.61
C VAL A 169 17.30 -6.51 -12.38
N LEU A 170 16.36 -5.58 -12.40
CA LEU A 170 14.95 -5.79 -12.05
C LEU A 170 14.08 -5.64 -13.30
N GLU A 171 12.89 -6.22 -13.29
CA GLU A 171 11.87 -5.86 -14.27
C GLU A 171 11.54 -4.36 -14.16
N TYR A 172 11.26 -3.72 -15.29
CA TYR A 172 10.91 -2.30 -15.32
C TYR A 172 9.40 -2.10 -15.30
N ILE A 173 8.93 -1.31 -14.33
CA ILE A 173 7.54 -0.88 -14.24
C ILE A 173 7.51 0.65 -14.32
N PRO A 174 6.65 1.27 -15.17
CA PRO A 174 6.83 2.66 -15.61
C PRO A 174 6.49 3.72 -14.56
N GLU A 175 5.53 3.45 -13.66
CA GLU A 175 5.00 4.44 -12.73
C GLU A 175 5.04 3.96 -11.27
N THR A 176 4.67 4.85 -10.34
CA THR A 176 4.43 4.53 -8.94
C THR A 176 3.05 5.03 -8.52
N VAL A 177 2.45 4.40 -7.52
CA VAL A 177 1.20 4.89 -6.91
C VAL A 177 1.34 6.33 -6.43
N TYR A 178 2.51 6.72 -5.92
CA TYR A 178 2.80 8.10 -5.52
C TYR A 178 2.66 9.10 -6.69
N LYS A 179 3.25 8.81 -7.85
CA LYS A 179 3.18 9.70 -9.02
C LYS A 179 1.75 9.81 -9.54
N VAL A 180 1.02 8.68 -9.58
CA VAL A 180 -0.38 8.64 -9.98
C VAL A 180 -1.25 9.45 -9.01
N ALA A 181 -1.10 9.26 -7.69
CA ALA A 181 -1.82 10.05 -6.69
C ALA A 181 -1.54 11.56 -6.82
N ARG A 182 -0.28 11.93 -7.04
CA ARG A 182 0.10 13.33 -7.27
C ARG A 182 -0.46 13.91 -8.56
N HIS A 183 -0.68 13.10 -9.58
CA HIS A 183 -1.35 13.56 -10.81
C HIS A 183 -2.81 13.93 -10.52
N TYR A 184 -3.56 13.08 -9.85
CA TYR A 184 -4.93 13.39 -9.43
C TYR A 184 -5.01 14.60 -8.48
N ALA A 185 -4.06 14.71 -7.55
CA ALA A 185 -4.02 15.82 -6.60
C ALA A 185 -3.80 17.20 -7.24
N LYS A 186 -3.20 17.29 -8.45
CA LYS A 186 -3.09 18.57 -9.19
C LYS A 186 -4.45 19.11 -9.60
N ASP A 187 -5.38 18.23 -9.87
CA ASP A 187 -6.75 18.56 -10.30
C ASP A 187 -7.73 18.53 -9.10
N GLU A 188 -7.20 18.61 -7.85
CA GLU A 188 -7.94 18.54 -6.59
C GLU A 188 -8.79 17.27 -6.45
N GLN A 189 -8.42 16.19 -7.15
CA GLN A 189 -9.09 14.91 -7.17
C GLN A 189 -8.29 13.86 -6.37
N THR A 190 -8.94 12.75 -6.08
CA THR A 190 -8.33 11.54 -5.57
C THR A 190 -8.39 10.44 -6.62
N ILE A 191 -7.52 9.43 -6.49
CA ILE A 191 -7.60 8.23 -7.32
C ILE A 191 -9.02 7.64 -7.18
N PRO A 192 -9.70 7.28 -8.29
CA PRO A 192 -11.02 6.63 -8.23
C PRO A 192 -11.00 5.37 -7.36
N ILE A 193 -12.10 5.15 -6.63
CA ILE A 193 -12.20 4.09 -5.61
C ILE A 193 -11.92 2.69 -6.19
N SER A 194 -12.35 2.40 -7.42
CA SER A 194 -12.09 1.13 -8.10
C SER A 194 -10.60 0.86 -8.31
N PHE A 195 -9.80 1.90 -8.60
CA PHE A 195 -8.36 1.76 -8.68
C PHE A 195 -7.71 1.61 -7.30
N ILE A 196 -8.23 2.28 -6.26
CA ILE A 196 -7.75 2.08 -4.88
C ILE A 196 -7.98 0.63 -4.47
N LYS A 197 -9.17 0.06 -4.72
CA LYS A 197 -9.45 -1.36 -4.50
C LYS A 197 -8.44 -2.25 -5.23
N LEU A 198 -8.26 -2.02 -6.52
CA LEU A 198 -7.34 -2.80 -7.36
C LEU A 198 -5.90 -2.78 -6.84
N TYR A 199 -5.37 -1.59 -6.51
CA TYR A 199 -3.99 -1.45 -6.08
C TYR A 199 -3.76 -2.02 -4.69
N MET A 200 -4.67 -1.76 -3.76
CA MET A 200 -4.52 -2.20 -2.38
C MET A 200 -4.72 -3.70 -2.21
N TYR A 201 -5.62 -4.32 -3.00
CA TYR A 201 -5.73 -5.78 -3.06
C TYR A 201 -4.40 -6.45 -3.41
N GLN A 202 -3.73 -5.97 -4.45
CA GLN A 202 -2.44 -6.50 -4.91
C GLN A 202 -1.33 -6.26 -3.88
N LEU A 203 -1.33 -5.10 -3.20
CA LEU A 203 -0.41 -4.85 -2.09
C LEU A 203 -0.62 -5.85 -0.95
N PHE A 204 -1.87 -6.03 -0.49
CA PHE A 204 -2.14 -6.98 0.60
C PHE A 204 -1.79 -8.42 0.20
N ARG A 205 -2.00 -8.82 -1.04
CA ARG A 205 -1.58 -10.12 -1.55
C ARG A 205 -0.06 -10.28 -1.48
N SER A 206 0.71 -9.27 -1.91
CA SER A 206 2.19 -9.30 -1.80
C SER A 206 2.67 -9.35 -0.36
N LEU A 207 2.01 -8.61 0.57
CA LEU A 207 2.32 -8.65 2.00
C LEU A 207 1.98 -10.01 2.62
N ALA A 208 0.87 -10.64 2.25
CA ALA A 208 0.53 -11.98 2.72
C ALA A 208 1.65 -12.98 2.38
N TYR A 209 2.16 -12.92 1.15
CA TYR A 209 3.24 -13.78 0.70
C TYR A 209 4.55 -13.53 1.47
N ILE A 210 5.06 -12.31 1.57
CA ILE A 210 6.33 -12.06 2.27
C ILE A 210 6.23 -12.32 3.77
N HIS A 211 5.08 -11.99 4.41
CA HIS A 211 4.87 -12.24 5.83
C HIS A 211 4.82 -13.73 6.15
N SER A 212 4.28 -14.57 5.27
CA SER A 212 4.30 -16.04 5.43
C SER A 212 5.71 -16.63 5.40
N LEU A 213 6.65 -15.95 4.73
CA LEU A 213 8.07 -16.26 4.75
C LEU A 213 8.81 -15.66 5.95
N GLY A 214 8.11 -15.01 6.89
CA GLY A 214 8.70 -14.30 8.03
C GLY A 214 9.43 -13.00 7.65
N ILE A 215 9.25 -12.51 6.42
CA ILE A 215 9.90 -11.28 5.93
C ILE A 215 8.99 -10.08 6.19
N CYS A 216 9.55 -9.05 6.85
CA CYS A 216 8.94 -7.74 7.01
C CYS A 216 9.62 -6.76 6.05
N HIS A 217 8.82 -6.01 5.29
CA HIS A 217 9.32 -5.04 4.30
C HIS A 217 9.94 -3.81 4.96
N ARG A 218 9.26 -3.28 5.98
CA ARG A 218 9.69 -2.17 6.83
C ARG A 218 9.81 -0.80 6.15
N ASP A 219 9.32 -0.66 4.92
CA ASP A 219 9.23 0.65 4.23
C ASP A 219 8.07 0.69 3.21
N ILE A 220 6.88 0.25 3.62
CA ILE A 220 5.67 0.35 2.80
C ILE A 220 5.23 1.81 2.72
N LYS A 221 5.16 2.32 1.47
CA LYS A 221 4.76 3.70 1.14
C LYS A 221 4.41 3.79 -0.36
N PRO A 222 3.65 4.81 -0.81
CA PRO A 222 3.24 4.93 -2.22
C PRO A 222 4.40 4.99 -3.23
N GLN A 223 5.58 5.45 -2.81
CA GLN A 223 6.79 5.49 -3.66
C GLN A 223 7.35 4.10 -3.97
N ASN A 224 7.13 3.12 -3.10
CA ASN A 224 7.61 1.74 -3.24
C ASN A 224 6.57 0.80 -3.86
N LEU A 225 5.45 1.34 -4.33
CA LEU A 225 4.39 0.63 -5.06
C LEU A 225 4.49 0.99 -6.53
N LEU A 226 5.14 0.13 -7.31
CA LEU A 226 5.27 0.30 -8.76
C LEU A 226 3.95 -0.05 -9.44
N LEU A 227 3.60 0.68 -10.48
CA LEU A 227 2.32 0.56 -11.17
C LEU A 227 2.51 0.62 -12.67
N ASP A 228 1.88 -0.29 -13.40
CA ASP A 228 1.61 -0.15 -14.82
C ASP A 228 0.17 0.35 -15.02
N PRO A 229 -0.05 1.62 -15.37
CA PRO A 229 -1.39 2.17 -15.56
C PRO A 229 -2.15 1.54 -16.74
N LYS A 230 -1.45 0.90 -17.66
CA LYS A 230 -2.07 0.25 -18.83
C LYS A 230 -2.76 -1.06 -18.46
N THR A 231 -2.14 -1.82 -17.57
CA THR A 231 -2.61 -3.15 -17.16
C THR A 231 -3.26 -3.17 -15.78
N GLY A 232 -3.03 -2.13 -14.97
CA GLY A 232 -3.47 -2.08 -13.57
C GLY A 232 -2.63 -2.97 -12.63
N VAL A 233 -1.54 -3.56 -13.12
CA VAL A 233 -0.65 -4.40 -12.31
C VAL A 233 0.16 -3.54 -11.37
N LEU A 234 0.12 -3.90 -10.07
CA LEU A 234 0.94 -3.32 -9.02
C LEU A 234 2.01 -4.31 -8.59
N LYS A 235 3.22 -3.79 -8.36
CA LYS A 235 4.35 -4.57 -7.83
C LYS A 235 5.06 -3.84 -6.70
N LEU A 236 5.20 -4.52 -5.57
CA LEU A 236 5.98 -4.06 -4.42
C LEU A 236 7.47 -4.09 -4.75
N CYS A 237 8.19 -3.00 -4.46
CA CYS A 237 9.63 -2.88 -4.71
C CYS A 237 10.40 -2.34 -3.50
N ASP A 238 11.72 -2.25 -3.63
CA ASP A 238 12.67 -1.72 -2.65
C ASP A 238 12.72 -2.48 -1.32
N PHE A 239 13.36 -3.67 -1.37
CA PHE A 239 13.59 -4.53 -0.21
C PHE A 239 14.86 -4.15 0.58
N GLY A 240 15.42 -2.96 0.36
CA GLY A 240 16.63 -2.47 1.05
C GLY A 240 16.48 -2.37 2.57
N SER A 241 15.27 -2.12 3.05
CA SER A 241 14.94 -2.09 4.48
C SER A 241 14.42 -3.44 5.01
N ALA A 242 14.11 -4.40 4.14
CA ALA A 242 13.47 -5.65 4.52
C ALA A 242 14.36 -6.52 5.42
N LYS A 243 13.72 -7.29 6.29
CA LYS A 243 14.41 -8.24 7.19
C LYS A 243 13.51 -9.45 7.46
N HIS A 244 14.11 -10.64 7.52
CA HIS A 244 13.46 -11.79 8.14
C HIS A 244 13.45 -11.57 9.65
N LEU A 245 12.26 -11.47 10.24
CA LEU A 245 12.10 -11.27 11.69
C LEU A 245 12.15 -12.62 12.40
N VAL A 246 13.01 -12.71 13.40
CA VAL A 246 13.14 -13.90 14.25
C VAL A 246 12.67 -13.52 15.65
N ARG A 247 11.80 -14.34 16.24
CA ARG A 247 11.27 -14.11 17.59
C ARG A 247 12.42 -14.09 18.61
N GLY A 248 12.47 -13.05 19.44
CA GLY A 248 13.51 -12.88 20.46
C GLY A 248 14.77 -12.15 19.96
N GLU A 249 14.92 -11.91 18.65
CA GLU A 249 16.00 -11.07 18.16
C GLU A 249 15.59 -9.60 18.14
N PRO A 250 16.37 -8.69 18.76
CA PRO A 250 16.06 -7.27 18.74
C PRO A 250 16.24 -6.68 17.34
N ASN A 251 15.34 -5.76 17.00
CA ASN A 251 15.33 -5.03 15.75
C ASN A 251 15.43 -3.52 16.00
N VAL A 252 15.87 -2.75 14.99
CA VAL A 252 15.93 -1.30 15.08
C VAL A 252 14.53 -0.69 15.04
N SER A 253 14.21 0.24 15.95
CA SER A 253 12.91 0.92 15.98
C SER A 253 12.84 2.12 15.03
N TYR A 254 13.97 2.72 14.64
CA TYR A 254 14.05 3.87 13.74
C TYR A 254 14.00 3.47 12.26
N ILE A 255 13.07 2.60 11.94
CA ILE A 255 12.79 2.09 10.58
C ILE A 255 11.44 2.64 10.09
N CYS A 256 11.09 2.41 8.85
CA CYS A 256 9.94 2.93 8.12
C CYS A 256 10.00 4.43 7.83
N SER A 257 9.44 4.80 6.70
CA SER A 257 9.24 6.20 6.34
C SER A 257 8.22 6.87 7.27
N ARG A 258 8.47 8.11 7.63
CA ARG A 258 7.86 8.82 8.76
C ARG A 258 6.34 8.72 8.84
N TYR A 259 5.61 9.12 7.82
CA TYR A 259 4.13 9.15 7.80
C TYR A 259 3.47 7.78 7.88
N TYR A 260 4.22 6.71 7.62
CA TYR A 260 3.75 5.32 7.56
C TYR A 260 4.28 4.48 8.73
N ARG A 261 4.97 5.10 9.68
CA ARG A 261 5.58 4.43 10.84
C ARG A 261 4.52 4.02 11.85
N ALA A 262 4.51 2.74 12.22
CA ALA A 262 3.61 2.19 13.21
C ALA A 262 3.88 2.76 14.61
N PRO A 263 2.85 2.91 15.47
CA PRO A 263 3.00 3.52 16.78
C PRO A 263 3.96 2.75 17.69
N GLU A 264 4.02 1.41 17.63
CA GLU A 264 5.00 0.61 18.39
C GLU A 264 6.45 1.00 18.08
N LEU A 265 6.75 1.39 16.84
CA LEU A 265 8.09 1.88 16.46
C LEU A 265 8.37 3.27 17.02
N ILE A 266 7.34 4.12 17.11
CA ILE A 266 7.45 5.45 17.73
C ILE A 266 7.68 5.30 19.24
N PHE A 267 7.06 4.30 19.87
CA PHE A 267 7.28 3.91 21.25
C PHE A 267 8.61 3.16 21.49
N GLY A 268 9.44 2.99 20.45
CA GLY A 268 10.77 2.40 20.56
C GLY A 268 10.80 0.87 20.67
N ALA A 269 9.74 0.17 20.28
CA ALA A 269 9.73 -1.29 20.29
C ALA A 269 10.83 -1.88 19.39
N ILE A 270 11.51 -2.89 19.90
CA ILE A 270 12.58 -3.61 19.21
C ILE A 270 12.20 -5.05 18.86
N ASP A 271 11.08 -5.55 19.37
CA ASP A 271 10.53 -6.89 19.19
C ASP A 271 9.25 -6.90 18.34
N TYR A 272 9.07 -5.89 17.50
CA TYR A 272 7.90 -5.74 16.63
C TYR A 272 7.78 -6.88 15.62
N THR A 273 6.57 -7.06 15.09
CA THR A 273 6.23 -8.10 14.11
C THR A 273 5.99 -7.51 12.71
N THR A 274 5.67 -8.35 11.73
CA THR A 274 5.28 -7.94 10.38
C THR A 274 4.02 -7.05 10.35
N LYS A 275 3.32 -6.90 11.47
CA LYS A 275 2.14 -6.02 11.62
C LYS A 275 2.47 -4.52 11.48
N ILE A 276 3.74 -4.13 11.53
CA ILE A 276 4.16 -2.76 11.18
C ILE A 276 3.89 -2.44 9.70
N ASP A 277 4.08 -3.42 8.79
CA ASP A 277 3.77 -3.24 7.37
C ASP A 277 2.26 -3.10 7.13
N VAL A 278 1.43 -3.78 7.95
CA VAL A 278 -0.04 -3.66 7.88
C VAL A 278 -0.50 -2.26 8.28
N TRP A 279 0.10 -1.69 9.35
CA TRP A 279 -0.14 -0.29 9.70
C TRP A 279 0.23 0.65 8.55
N SER A 280 1.43 0.48 7.98
CA SER A 280 1.89 1.29 6.85
C SER A 280 0.97 1.18 5.65
N ALA A 281 0.48 -0.04 5.32
CA ALA A 281 -0.51 -0.26 4.27
C ALA A 281 -1.85 0.44 4.59
N GLY A 282 -2.29 0.42 5.84
CA GLY A 282 -3.47 1.17 6.32
C GLY A 282 -3.31 2.68 6.11
N CYS A 283 -2.13 3.23 6.40
CA CYS A 283 -1.81 4.63 6.10
C CYS A 283 -1.87 4.93 4.59
N VAL A 284 -1.41 4.00 3.74
CA VAL A 284 -1.50 4.17 2.28
C VAL A 284 -2.95 4.16 1.82
N VAL A 285 -3.80 3.21 2.28
CA VAL A 285 -5.24 3.22 1.94
C VAL A 285 -5.88 4.55 2.32
N ALA A 286 -5.65 5.00 3.57
CA ALA A 286 -6.21 6.26 4.06
C ALA A 286 -5.73 7.47 3.25
N GLU A 287 -4.44 7.52 2.88
CA GLU A 287 -3.87 8.58 2.05
C GLU A 287 -4.51 8.63 0.66
N LEU A 288 -4.72 7.48 0.01
CA LEU A 288 -5.36 7.44 -1.31
C LEU A 288 -6.82 7.89 -1.26
N LEU A 289 -7.56 7.60 -0.17
CA LEU A 289 -8.92 8.06 0.05
C LEU A 289 -9.01 9.56 0.37
N LEU A 290 -8.03 10.10 1.11
CA LEU A 290 -7.98 11.50 1.53
C LEU A 290 -7.33 12.43 0.49
N GLY A 291 -6.41 11.91 -0.34
CA GLY A 291 -5.54 12.66 -1.23
C GLY A 291 -4.31 13.26 -0.55
N GLN A 292 -4.10 12.98 0.73
CA GLN A 292 -2.96 13.43 1.53
C GLN A 292 -2.68 12.44 2.67
N PRO A 293 -1.44 12.40 3.21
CA PRO A 293 -1.10 11.55 4.35
C PRO A 293 -2.04 11.75 5.53
N ILE A 294 -2.49 10.64 6.13
CA ILE A 294 -3.39 10.70 7.29
C ILE A 294 -2.69 11.15 8.57
N PHE A 295 -1.42 10.79 8.74
CA PHE A 295 -0.61 11.12 9.93
C PHE A 295 0.66 11.91 9.54
N PRO A 296 0.54 13.14 9.04
CA PRO A 296 1.69 13.97 8.71
C PRO A 296 2.38 14.43 10.00
N GLY A 297 3.71 14.36 10.04
CA GLY A 297 4.47 14.83 11.21
C GLY A 297 5.94 15.04 10.85
N ASP A 298 6.56 16.09 11.38
CA ASP A 298 7.97 16.41 11.13
C ASP A 298 8.93 15.62 12.00
N SER A 299 8.45 15.07 13.11
CA SER A 299 9.15 14.17 14.02
C SER A 299 8.28 12.96 14.37
N GLY A 300 8.87 11.94 15.01
CA GLY A 300 8.11 10.81 15.54
C GLY A 300 7.06 11.23 16.58
N VAL A 301 7.38 12.26 17.39
CA VAL A 301 6.45 12.81 18.36
C VAL A 301 5.28 13.52 17.69
N ASP A 302 5.54 14.33 16.67
CA ASP A 302 4.47 15.02 15.93
C ASP A 302 3.56 14.00 15.25
N GLN A 303 4.13 12.93 14.68
CA GLN A 303 3.35 11.83 14.09
C GLN A 303 2.48 11.11 15.13
N LEU A 304 2.99 10.85 16.34
CA LEU A 304 2.19 10.27 17.42
C LEU A 304 1.02 11.18 17.81
N VAL A 305 1.23 12.49 17.79
CA VAL A 305 0.15 13.46 18.01
C VAL A 305 -0.94 13.35 16.95
N GLU A 306 -0.57 13.25 15.67
CA GLU A 306 -1.55 13.07 14.58
C GLU A 306 -2.31 11.74 14.73
N ILE A 307 -1.62 10.68 15.13
CA ILE A 307 -2.27 9.38 15.43
C ILE A 307 -3.29 9.54 16.57
N ILE A 308 -2.90 10.20 17.68
CA ILE A 308 -3.78 10.40 18.84
C ILE A 308 -4.98 11.28 18.51
N LYS A 309 -4.87 12.27 17.64
CA LYS A 309 -6.01 13.08 17.18
C LYS A 309 -7.10 12.22 16.53
N VAL A 310 -6.72 11.18 15.82
CA VAL A 310 -7.66 10.29 15.10
C VAL A 310 -8.10 9.14 16.00
N LEU A 311 -7.17 8.38 16.56
CA LEU A 311 -7.46 7.16 17.32
C LEU A 311 -7.79 7.42 18.79
N GLY A 312 -7.57 8.62 19.28
CA GLY A 312 -7.61 8.92 20.72
C GLY A 312 -6.34 8.48 21.45
N THR A 313 -6.27 8.79 22.73
CA THR A 313 -5.13 8.38 23.56
C THR A 313 -5.14 6.87 23.76
N PRO A 314 -4.02 6.18 23.50
CA PRO A 314 -3.93 4.73 23.72
C PRO A 314 -4.09 4.41 25.21
N THR A 315 -4.75 3.30 25.53
CA THR A 315 -4.85 2.79 26.89
C THR A 315 -3.50 2.25 27.37
N ARG A 316 -3.37 2.03 28.67
CA ARG A 316 -2.16 1.44 29.25
C ARG A 316 -1.90 0.02 28.71
N GLU A 317 -2.97 -0.73 28.50
CA GLU A 317 -2.93 -2.08 27.93
C GLU A 317 -2.41 -2.03 26.48
N GLN A 318 -2.95 -1.13 25.66
CA GLN A 318 -2.49 -0.91 24.28
C GLN A 318 -1.02 -0.49 24.22
N ILE A 319 -0.59 0.41 25.11
CA ILE A 319 0.84 0.81 25.19
C ILE A 319 1.71 -0.39 25.55
N ARG A 320 1.28 -1.21 26.51
CA ARG A 320 2.00 -2.42 26.93
C ARG A 320 2.09 -3.47 25.82
N GLU A 321 1.03 -3.60 25.01
CA GLU A 321 1.02 -4.49 23.84
C GLU A 321 1.90 -3.99 22.68
N MET A 322 2.05 -2.66 22.55
CA MET A 322 2.96 -2.04 21.59
C MET A 322 4.42 -2.14 22.03
N ASN A 323 4.70 -1.81 23.30
CA ASN A 323 6.03 -1.92 23.87
C ASN A 323 5.96 -2.15 25.40
N PRO A 324 6.19 -3.38 25.90
CA PRO A 324 6.14 -3.70 27.32
C PRO A 324 7.11 -2.89 28.19
N ASN A 325 8.20 -2.42 27.60
CA ASN A 325 9.25 -1.66 28.29
C ASN A 325 8.96 -0.16 28.39
N TYR A 326 7.84 0.31 27.80
CA TYR A 326 7.47 1.71 27.79
C TYR A 326 6.57 2.03 28.98
N THR A 327 7.10 2.74 29.98
CA THR A 327 6.40 2.97 31.27
C THR A 327 6.27 4.43 31.70
N GLU A 328 6.88 5.39 30.98
CA GLU A 328 7.22 6.68 31.58
C GLU A 328 6.27 7.85 31.27
N PHE A 329 5.33 7.78 30.32
CA PHE A 329 4.61 8.97 29.87
C PHE A 329 3.11 8.96 30.20
N LYS A 330 2.66 10.04 30.86
CA LYS A 330 1.25 10.38 31.02
C LYS A 330 0.80 11.18 29.81
N PHE A 331 0.01 10.57 28.91
CA PHE A 331 -0.59 11.26 27.78
C PHE A 331 -1.81 12.07 28.21
N PRO A 332 -2.06 13.24 27.58
CA PRO A 332 -3.33 13.95 27.76
C PRO A 332 -4.46 13.06 27.21
N GLN A 333 -5.55 12.94 27.96
CA GLN A 333 -6.71 12.13 27.54
C GLN A 333 -7.46 12.82 26.40
N ILE A 334 -7.46 12.21 25.23
CA ILE A 334 -8.15 12.68 24.02
C ILE A 334 -9.05 11.54 23.56
N LYS A 335 -10.32 11.85 23.32
CA LYS A 335 -11.27 10.91 22.76
C LYS A 335 -10.94 10.64 21.28
N SER A 336 -11.17 9.42 20.81
CA SER A 336 -11.08 9.07 19.41
C SER A 336 -12.02 9.92 18.56
N HIS A 337 -11.57 10.33 17.38
CA HIS A 337 -12.44 10.98 16.40
C HIS A 337 -13.20 9.89 15.63
N PRO A 338 -14.52 10.05 15.41
CA PRO A 338 -15.27 9.07 14.64
C PRO A 338 -14.70 8.92 13.21
N TRP A 339 -14.40 7.70 12.81
CA TRP A 339 -13.79 7.41 11.51
C TRP A 339 -14.56 8.01 10.32
N ALA A 340 -15.90 8.01 10.36
CA ALA A 340 -16.73 8.62 9.32
C ALA A 340 -16.54 10.14 9.18
N LYS A 341 -15.97 10.81 10.20
CA LYS A 341 -15.64 12.25 10.15
C LYS A 341 -14.20 12.52 9.73
N VAL A 342 -13.35 11.50 9.70
CA VAL A 342 -11.96 11.59 9.20
C VAL A 342 -11.96 11.68 7.67
N PHE A 343 -12.87 10.96 7.02
CA PHE A 343 -12.97 10.86 5.58
C PHE A 343 -14.02 11.79 4.99
N ARG A 344 -14.00 11.97 3.67
CA ARG A 344 -15.01 12.71 2.92
C ARG A 344 -16.37 11.98 3.02
N ALA A 345 -17.46 12.71 2.96
CA ALA A 345 -18.82 12.14 3.04
C ALA A 345 -19.12 11.09 1.93
N CYS A 346 -18.45 11.19 0.79
CA CYS A 346 -18.58 10.23 -0.32
C CYS A 346 -17.73 8.97 -0.16
N THR A 347 -16.93 8.84 0.91
CA THR A 347 -16.08 7.66 1.13
C THR A 347 -16.94 6.45 1.49
N PRO A 348 -16.82 5.31 0.77
CA PRO A 348 -17.62 4.13 1.05
C PRO A 348 -17.45 3.61 2.48
N PRO A 349 -18.52 3.16 3.16
CA PRO A 349 -18.45 2.64 4.53
C PRO A 349 -17.51 1.43 4.68
N ASP A 350 -17.43 0.58 3.68
CA ASP A 350 -16.52 -0.58 3.64
C ASP A 350 -15.04 -0.16 3.57
N ALA A 351 -14.71 0.94 2.87
CA ALA A 351 -13.37 1.52 2.90
C ALA A 351 -13.00 2.01 4.30
N ILE A 352 -13.92 2.70 4.98
CA ILE A 352 -13.75 3.16 6.36
C ILE A 352 -13.59 1.97 7.30
N SER A 353 -14.40 0.93 7.14
CA SER A 353 -14.31 -0.32 7.89
C SER A 353 -12.92 -0.95 7.75
N LEU A 354 -12.41 -1.11 6.51
CA LEU A 354 -11.09 -1.66 6.28
C LEU A 354 -10.00 -0.85 6.98
N VAL A 355 -9.98 0.48 6.79
CA VAL A 355 -8.96 1.35 7.40
C VAL A 355 -8.99 1.23 8.93
N SER A 356 -10.17 1.23 9.56
CA SER A 356 -10.29 1.11 11.01
C SER A 356 -9.70 -0.19 11.57
N ARG A 357 -9.76 -1.29 10.79
CA ARG A 357 -9.22 -2.61 11.16
C ARG A 357 -7.72 -2.77 10.85
N LEU A 358 -7.14 -1.88 10.06
CA LEU A 358 -5.70 -1.83 9.78
C LEU A 358 -4.96 -0.89 10.73
N LEU A 359 -5.59 0.24 11.11
CA LEU A 359 -5.01 1.27 11.96
C LEU A 359 -5.47 1.09 13.42
N GLU A 360 -5.04 -0.01 14.02
CA GLU A 360 -5.25 -0.34 15.43
C GLU A 360 -3.95 -0.16 16.23
N TYR A 361 -4.03 0.36 17.48
CA TYR A 361 -2.86 0.48 18.35
C TYR A 361 -2.23 -0.88 18.63
N THR A 362 -3.05 -1.85 19.02
CA THR A 362 -2.64 -3.23 19.30
C THR A 362 -2.23 -3.94 18.02
N PRO A 363 -0.94 -4.29 17.83
CA PRO A 363 -0.49 -4.91 16.58
C PRO A 363 -1.24 -6.23 16.25
N GLY A 364 -1.54 -7.02 17.29
CA GLY A 364 -2.29 -8.28 17.13
C GLY A 364 -3.73 -8.11 16.64
N ALA A 365 -4.38 -6.97 16.95
CA ALA A 365 -5.75 -6.68 16.54
C ALA A 365 -5.88 -6.26 15.06
N ARG A 366 -4.79 -5.81 14.43
CA ARG A 366 -4.78 -5.46 13.00
C ARG A 366 -5.06 -6.71 12.17
N LEU A 367 -5.85 -6.57 11.12
CA LEU A 367 -6.08 -7.63 10.13
C LEU A 367 -4.74 -8.24 9.66
N SER A 368 -4.72 -9.53 9.33
CA SER A 368 -3.64 -10.07 8.51
C SER A 368 -3.81 -9.55 7.07
N PRO A 369 -2.74 -9.52 6.26
CA PRO A 369 -2.87 -9.10 4.86
C PRO A 369 -3.87 -9.95 4.07
N LEU A 370 -3.95 -11.25 4.34
CA LEU A 370 -4.91 -12.13 3.67
C LEU A 370 -6.35 -11.90 4.14
N GLN A 371 -6.56 -11.60 5.44
CA GLN A 371 -7.85 -11.15 5.94
C GLN A 371 -8.28 -9.82 5.32
N ALA A 372 -7.32 -8.91 5.07
CA ALA A 372 -7.60 -7.68 4.34
C ALA A 372 -8.04 -7.96 2.89
N CYS A 373 -7.38 -8.89 2.16
CA CYS A 373 -7.83 -9.34 0.84
C CYS A 373 -9.26 -9.89 0.86
N ALA A 374 -9.67 -10.57 1.93
CA ALA A 374 -11.01 -11.14 2.08
C ALA A 374 -12.08 -10.10 2.52
N HIS A 375 -11.69 -8.86 2.85
CA HIS A 375 -12.60 -7.82 3.32
C HIS A 375 -13.61 -7.40 2.24
N SER A 376 -14.82 -7.01 2.65
CA SER A 376 -15.92 -6.59 1.76
C SER A 376 -15.58 -5.39 0.86
N PHE A 377 -14.63 -4.54 1.26
CA PHE A 377 -14.11 -3.45 0.43
C PHE A 377 -13.64 -3.91 -0.97
N PHE A 378 -13.20 -5.16 -1.09
CA PHE A 378 -12.71 -5.74 -2.34
C PHE A 378 -13.74 -6.59 -3.08
N ASP A 379 -15.00 -6.64 -2.62
CA ASP A 379 -16.04 -7.50 -3.23
C ASP A 379 -16.28 -7.18 -4.71
N GLU A 380 -16.23 -5.90 -5.09
CA GLU A 380 -16.35 -5.46 -6.49
C GLU A 380 -15.34 -6.13 -7.42
N LEU A 381 -14.13 -6.42 -6.93
CA LEU A 381 -13.10 -7.09 -7.74
C LEU A 381 -13.43 -8.57 -8.00
N ARG A 382 -14.30 -9.18 -7.17
CA ARG A 382 -14.69 -10.59 -7.27
C ARG A 382 -15.88 -10.80 -8.21
N GLU A 383 -16.55 -9.72 -8.64
CA GLU A 383 -17.69 -9.81 -9.54
C GLU A 383 -17.26 -10.40 -10.89
N PRO A 384 -18.08 -11.30 -11.49
CA PRO A 384 -17.70 -12.04 -12.72
C PRO A 384 -17.36 -11.14 -13.91
N ASN A 385 -17.96 -9.95 -13.95
CA ASN A 385 -17.81 -8.98 -15.06
C ASN A 385 -16.97 -7.76 -14.66
N ALA A 386 -16.22 -7.86 -13.55
CA ALA A 386 -15.38 -6.75 -13.10
C ALA A 386 -14.33 -6.38 -14.16
N ARG A 387 -14.24 -5.09 -14.47
CA ARG A 387 -13.32 -4.54 -15.47
C ARG A 387 -12.67 -3.27 -14.95
N LEU A 388 -11.55 -2.90 -15.55
CA LEU A 388 -10.96 -1.59 -15.36
C LEU A 388 -11.93 -0.49 -15.87
N PRO A 389 -11.86 0.75 -15.35
CA PRO A 389 -12.68 1.87 -15.85
C PRO A 389 -12.52 2.16 -17.34
N ASN A 390 -11.41 1.73 -17.95
CA ASN A 390 -11.17 1.82 -19.40
C ASN A 390 -11.76 0.64 -20.21
N GLY A 391 -12.58 -0.23 -19.59
CA GLY A 391 -13.21 -1.39 -20.18
C GLY A 391 -12.31 -2.62 -20.35
N ARG A 392 -11.00 -2.53 -20.04
CA ARG A 392 -10.08 -3.66 -20.11
C ARG A 392 -10.33 -4.66 -18.98
N PRO A 393 -9.98 -5.95 -19.18
CA PRO A 393 -10.05 -6.93 -18.09
C PRO A 393 -9.13 -6.54 -16.94
N LEU A 394 -9.50 -6.95 -15.73
CA LEU A 394 -8.62 -6.84 -14.56
C LEU A 394 -7.36 -7.70 -14.76
N PRO A 395 -6.22 -7.29 -14.16
CA PRO A 395 -5.06 -8.17 -14.08
C PRO A 395 -5.41 -9.46 -13.30
N PRO A 396 -4.59 -10.51 -13.38
CA PRO A 396 -4.81 -11.73 -12.59
C PRO A 396 -4.78 -11.47 -11.10
N LEU A 397 -5.95 -11.37 -10.44
CA LEU A 397 -6.08 -11.11 -9.00
C LEU A 397 -6.28 -12.38 -8.17
N PHE A 398 -6.83 -13.45 -8.80
CA PHE A 398 -7.27 -14.66 -8.11
C PHE A 398 -6.48 -15.92 -8.51
N ASN A 399 -5.36 -15.74 -9.19
CA ASN A 399 -4.41 -16.80 -9.56
C ASN A 399 -3.49 -17.15 -8.36
N PHE A 400 -4.09 -17.43 -7.20
CA PHE A 400 -3.32 -17.84 -6.02
C PHE A 400 -2.63 -19.17 -6.25
N THR A 401 -1.38 -19.26 -5.81
CA THR A 401 -0.64 -20.53 -5.76
C THR A 401 -1.09 -21.39 -4.58
N ASP A 402 -0.85 -22.69 -4.61
CA ASP A 402 -1.13 -23.59 -3.49
C ASP A 402 -0.45 -23.11 -2.20
N TYR A 403 0.75 -22.56 -2.32
CA TYR A 403 1.47 -21.96 -1.19
C TYR A 403 0.70 -20.79 -0.56
N GLU A 404 0.19 -19.87 -1.37
CA GLU A 404 -0.61 -18.73 -0.89
C GLU A 404 -1.92 -19.19 -0.24
N LEU A 405 -2.60 -20.18 -0.84
CA LEU A 405 -3.85 -20.76 -0.30
C LEU A 405 -3.63 -21.51 1.02
N ALA A 406 -2.44 -22.05 1.24
CA ALA A 406 -2.07 -22.73 2.48
C ALA A 406 -1.78 -21.74 3.65
N ILE A 407 -1.61 -20.45 3.41
CA ILE A 407 -1.33 -19.45 4.46
C ILE A 407 -2.47 -19.37 5.48
N GLN A 408 -3.72 -19.33 5.02
CA GLN A 408 -4.92 -19.32 5.87
C GLN A 408 -6.09 -19.95 5.12
N PRO A 409 -6.21 -21.31 5.14
CA PRO A 409 -7.20 -22.04 4.33
C PRO A 409 -8.66 -21.64 4.60
N SER A 410 -8.99 -21.16 5.80
CA SER A 410 -10.34 -20.70 6.16
C SER A 410 -10.81 -19.48 5.38
N LEU A 411 -9.91 -18.78 4.66
CA LEU A 411 -10.25 -17.63 3.83
C LEU A 411 -10.40 -17.97 2.33
N ASN A 412 -10.07 -19.20 1.92
CA ASN A 412 -9.99 -19.54 0.49
C ASN A 412 -11.30 -19.31 -0.28
N ASP A 413 -12.45 -19.45 0.37
CA ASP A 413 -13.75 -19.20 -0.26
C ASP A 413 -13.98 -17.71 -0.56
N PHE A 414 -13.38 -16.82 0.23
CA PHE A 414 -13.43 -15.37 0.02
C PHE A 414 -12.36 -14.86 -0.97
N LEU A 415 -11.39 -15.70 -1.33
CA LEU A 415 -10.30 -15.37 -2.25
C LEU A 415 -10.56 -15.81 -3.69
N LYS A 416 -11.77 -16.29 -4.00
CA LYS A 416 -12.20 -16.73 -5.34
C LYS A 416 -13.06 -15.66 -6.00
N PRO A 417 -13.08 -15.59 -7.34
CA PRO A 417 -14.13 -14.85 -8.05
C PRO A 417 -15.51 -15.38 -7.64
N ARG A 418 -16.52 -14.54 -7.63
CA ARG A 418 -17.91 -14.99 -7.48
C ARG A 418 -18.32 -15.76 -8.72
N ALA A 419 -19.08 -16.85 -8.54
CA ALA A 419 -19.68 -17.57 -9.65
C ALA A 419 -20.64 -16.63 -10.39
N ALA A 420 -20.64 -16.68 -11.73
CA ALA A 420 -21.68 -16.02 -12.50
C ALA A 420 -23.05 -16.56 -12.05
N PRO A 421 -24.09 -15.69 -11.88
CA PRO A 421 -25.43 -16.17 -11.62
C PRO A 421 -25.78 -17.20 -12.70
N ALA A 422 -26.31 -18.35 -12.28
CA ALA A 422 -26.83 -19.33 -13.24
C ALA A 422 -27.79 -18.61 -14.19
N PRO A 423 -27.73 -18.85 -15.51
CA PRO A 423 -28.72 -18.29 -16.43
C PRO A 423 -30.10 -18.70 -15.88
N ASP A 424 -30.96 -17.71 -15.65
CA ASP A 424 -32.24 -17.81 -14.98
C ASP A 424 -32.94 -19.14 -15.34
N ALA A 425 -33.15 -19.96 -14.31
CA ALA A 425 -34.24 -20.90 -14.36
C ALA A 425 -35.49 -20.05 -14.56
N GLN A 426 -36.13 -20.15 -15.74
CA GLN A 426 -37.41 -19.51 -16.01
C GLN A 426 -38.33 -19.67 -14.80
N PRO A 427 -39.00 -18.60 -14.33
CA PRO A 427 -39.93 -18.75 -13.24
C PRO A 427 -40.95 -19.84 -13.64
N PRO A 428 -41.31 -20.76 -12.72
CA PRO A 428 -42.27 -21.80 -13.04
C PRO A 428 -43.51 -21.15 -13.60
N ALA A 429 -43.93 -21.56 -14.82
CA ALA A 429 -45.14 -21.08 -15.45
C ALA A 429 -46.28 -21.18 -14.45
N ALA A 430 -46.99 -20.09 -14.24
CA ALA A 430 -48.17 -20.06 -13.39
C ALA A 430 -49.12 -21.17 -13.85
N PRO A 431 -49.70 -21.98 -12.93
CA PRO A 431 -50.64 -23.01 -13.31
C PRO A 431 -51.81 -22.37 -14.05
N ALA A 432 -52.08 -22.89 -15.30
CA ALA A 432 -53.21 -22.50 -16.09
C ALA A 432 -54.49 -22.66 -15.28
N ALA A 433 -55.25 -21.56 -15.13
CA ALA A 433 -56.57 -21.57 -14.50
C ALA A 433 -57.44 -22.56 -15.24
N ALA A 434 -57.92 -23.59 -14.56
CA ALA A 434 -58.87 -24.55 -15.08
C ALA A 434 -60.15 -23.82 -15.47
N ALA A 435 -60.57 -23.99 -16.72
CA ALA A 435 -61.84 -23.52 -17.24
C ALA A 435 -62.98 -24.26 -16.53
N ALA A 436 -63.91 -23.49 -15.96
CA ALA A 436 -65.21 -24.00 -15.45
C ALA A 436 -66.14 -24.25 -16.62
N PRO A 437 -66.98 -25.28 -16.55
CA PRO A 437 -67.89 -25.62 -17.62
C PRO A 437 -69.13 -24.68 -17.69
N ASP A 438 -69.54 -24.38 -18.94
CA ASP A 438 -70.77 -23.71 -19.29
C ASP A 438 -72.00 -24.44 -18.73
N HIS A 439 -72.93 -23.68 -18.15
CA HIS A 439 -74.33 -24.08 -18.02
C HIS A 439 -75.22 -22.96 -18.54
N ASP A 440 -76.14 -23.39 -19.46
CA ASP A 440 -77.10 -22.70 -20.22
C ASP A 440 -78.04 -21.76 -19.46
N ALA A 441 -78.51 -20.77 -20.22
CA ALA A 441 -79.65 -19.85 -19.98
C ALA A 441 -80.99 -20.58 -19.90
N PRO A 442 -82.20 -19.95 -19.65
CA PRO A 442 -82.56 -18.58 -20.01
C PRO A 442 -83.58 -17.89 -19.05
N GLY A 443 -83.90 -16.63 -19.37
CA GLY A 443 -85.27 -16.09 -19.02
C GLY A 443 -85.26 -14.71 -18.37
N GLU A 444 -85.55 -13.74 -19.17
CA GLU A 444 -86.62 -12.71 -19.18
C GLU A 444 -86.78 -11.72 -18.02
N ASN A 445 -86.87 -10.50 -18.44
CA ASN A 445 -87.80 -9.39 -18.15
C ASN A 445 -87.50 -8.38 -17.02
N ALA A 446 -87.28 -7.21 -17.53
CA ALA A 446 -88.13 -5.98 -17.36
C ALA A 446 -87.84 -5.04 -16.18
N ALA A 447 -87.55 -3.86 -16.64
CA ALA A 447 -88.15 -2.59 -16.28
C ALA A 447 -87.55 -1.70 -15.16
N SER A 448 -87.32 -0.52 -15.66
CA SER A 448 -87.54 0.81 -15.03
C SER A 448 -86.48 1.37 -14.06
N GLY A 449 -85.89 2.43 -14.56
CA GLY A 449 -85.18 3.46 -13.78
C GLY A 449 -86.16 4.35 -12.95
N PRO A 450 -85.86 5.56 -12.57
CA PRO A 450 -84.63 6.32 -12.65
C PRO A 450 -84.31 7.14 -11.38
N SER A 451 -83.32 8.04 -11.54
CA SER A 451 -83.06 9.28 -10.73
C SER A 451 -82.32 9.09 -9.38
N GLY A 452 -81.36 9.82 -9.05
CA GLY A 452 -81.01 11.18 -9.08
C GLY A 452 -80.06 11.49 -7.90
N GLY A 453 -79.19 12.43 -8.07
CA GLY A 453 -78.69 13.25 -6.98
C GLY A 453 -77.27 13.10 -6.48
N SER A 454 -76.35 13.81 -7.08
CA SER A 454 -75.28 14.51 -6.33
C SER A 454 -75.85 15.66 -5.52
N PRO A 455 -75.08 16.40 -4.67
CA PRO A 455 -73.69 16.49 -4.43
C PRO A 455 -73.28 16.83 -2.96
N GLY A 456 -71.97 17.08 -2.73
CA GLY A 456 -71.51 18.04 -1.73
C GLY A 456 -70.57 17.52 -0.67
N ALA A 457 -69.37 17.83 -0.82
CA ALA A 457 -68.45 18.69 -0.06
C ALA A 457 -68.50 18.58 1.48
N SER A 458 -67.43 18.14 2.02
CA SER A 458 -66.52 18.92 2.87
C SER A 458 -65.23 18.09 3.05
#